data_36e36ed6c306fb3281109987a530dfd3
#
_entry.id   36e36ed6c306fb3281109987a530dfd3
#
_cell.length_a   1.000
_cell.length_b   1.000
_cell.length_c   1.000
_cell.angle_alpha   90.00
_cell.angle_beta   90.00
_cell.angle_gamma   90.00
#
_symmetry.space_group_name_H-M   'P 1'
#
loop_
_entity.id
_entity.type
_entity.pdbx_description
1 polymer ?
#
loop_
_entity_poly.entity_id
_entity_poly.type
_entity_poly.pdbx_seq_one_letter_code
_entity_poly.pdbx_strand_id
1 'polypeptide(L)'
;LVFASHSHEDHFDAKVFTLLEKYPDTRFFVSRDTRLTERKRQWLNISDEAFARTTVLRPDSILLTDVAGEDLSIRAIKSTDIGNAYLLRAEGKMVYHGGDLNWWNWESEGKAYCNNMTVHYHAAIEKLASAVRNEATDNNIAPEITAAMAPLDPRLGEGSEGLGIEYLLKNVTVQHIFPMHMWKKYEVIDRYIAAHPDEKGIIARITRDGQQFEI
;
A
#
# COMPACT_ATOMS: atom_id res chain seq x y z
N LEU A 1 -11.01 -1.61 -9.82
CA LEU A 1 -9.96 -0.59 -9.69
C LEU A 1 -8.59 -1.24 -9.71
N VAL A 2 -7.60 -0.59 -10.32
CA VAL A 2 -6.20 -1.02 -10.36
C VAL A 2 -5.33 0.11 -9.82
N PHE A 3 -4.43 -0.20 -8.88
CA PHE A 3 -3.50 0.76 -8.29
C PHE A 3 -2.07 0.34 -8.56
N ALA A 4 -1.21 1.30 -8.93
CA ALA A 4 0.23 1.13 -8.95
C ALA A 4 0.88 2.14 -7.99
N SER A 5 1.56 1.63 -6.99
CA SER A 5 2.17 2.43 -5.93
C SER A 5 3.35 3.27 -6.41
N HIS A 6 4.17 2.72 -7.31
CA HIS A 6 5.36 3.38 -7.87
C HIS A 6 5.87 2.68 -9.14
N SER A 7 6.96 3.18 -9.69
CA SER A 7 7.45 2.83 -11.03
C SER A 7 8.42 1.64 -11.10
N HIS A 8 8.77 0.99 -9.99
CA HIS A 8 9.59 -0.21 -10.03
C HIS A 8 8.89 -1.35 -10.78
N GLU A 9 9.64 -2.22 -11.43
CA GLU A 9 9.12 -3.25 -12.33
C GLU A 9 8.25 -4.31 -11.62
N ASP A 10 8.47 -4.54 -10.35
CA ASP A 10 7.68 -5.42 -9.49
C ASP A 10 6.38 -4.79 -8.97
N HIS A 11 6.19 -3.45 -9.19
CA HIS A 11 4.99 -2.70 -8.78
C HIS A 11 4.24 -2.05 -9.93
N PHE A 12 4.86 -1.89 -11.11
CA PHE A 12 4.23 -1.30 -12.28
C PHE A 12 4.63 -2.04 -13.57
N ASP A 13 3.75 -2.90 -14.05
CA ASP A 13 3.83 -3.52 -15.37
C ASP A 13 2.68 -2.96 -16.25
N ALA A 14 3.03 -2.46 -17.43
CA ALA A 14 2.04 -1.94 -18.39
C ALA A 14 1.00 -2.99 -18.84
N LYS A 15 1.27 -4.28 -18.65
CA LYS A 15 0.29 -5.35 -18.89
C LYS A 15 -0.99 -5.21 -18.05
N VAL A 16 -0.95 -4.49 -16.91
CA VAL A 16 -2.18 -4.27 -16.10
C VAL A 16 -3.26 -3.55 -16.90
N PHE A 17 -2.90 -2.76 -17.91
CA PHE A 17 -3.86 -2.05 -18.76
C PHE A 17 -4.66 -2.98 -19.68
N THR A 18 -4.18 -4.19 -19.96
CA THR A 18 -4.94 -5.20 -20.72
C THR A 18 -6.15 -5.75 -19.93
N LEU A 19 -6.21 -5.50 -18.62
CA LEU A 19 -7.39 -5.84 -17.81
C LEU A 19 -8.66 -5.17 -18.35
N LEU A 20 -8.53 -4.04 -19.05
CA LEU A 20 -9.67 -3.34 -19.65
C LEU A 20 -10.41 -4.21 -20.69
N GLU A 21 -9.71 -5.11 -21.40
CA GLU A 21 -10.31 -6.04 -22.36
C GLU A 21 -11.32 -6.99 -21.70
N LYS A 22 -11.02 -7.41 -20.47
CA LYS A 22 -11.88 -8.32 -19.71
C LYS A 22 -12.87 -7.58 -18.81
N TYR A 23 -12.47 -6.41 -18.31
CA TYR A 23 -13.21 -5.61 -17.35
C TYR A 23 -13.30 -4.16 -17.87
N PRO A 24 -14.27 -3.86 -18.76
CA PRO A 24 -14.32 -2.58 -19.50
C PRO A 24 -14.54 -1.35 -18.60
N ASP A 25 -15.02 -1.52 -17.38
CA ASP A 25 -15.21 -0.44 -16.41
C ASP A 25 -13.99 -0.18 -15.52
N THR A 26 -12.87 -0.86 -15.78
CA THR A 26 -11.65 -0.70 -14.99
C THR A 26 -11.15 0.76 -15.04
N ARG A 27 -10.82 1.29 -13.88
CA ARG A 27 -10.12 2.57 -13.70
C ARG A 27 -8.75 2.30 -13.09
N PHE A 28 -7.75 3.05 -13.56
CA PHE A 28 -6.37 2.90 -13.15
C PHE A 28 -5.91 4.11 -12.35
N PHE A 29 -5.23 3.89 -11.25
CA PHE A 29 -4.64 4.92 -10.40
C PHE A 29 -3.16 4.63 -10.26
N VAL A 30 -2.34 5.53 -10.79
CA VAL A 30 -0.89 5.34 -10.80
C VAL A 30 -0.19 6.47 -10.08
N SER A 31 0.91 6.19 -9.44
CA SER A 31 1.72 7.23 -8.81
C SER A 31 2.40 8.12 -9.86
N ARG A 32 2.62 9.37 -9.51
CA ARG A 32 3.26 10.37 -10.38
C ARG A 32 4.66 9.96 -10.83
N ASP A 33 5.41 9.21 -10.04
CA ASP A 33 6.76 8.75 -10.38
C ASP A 33 6.79 7.76 -11.54
N THR A 34 5.66 7.09 -11.86
CA THR A 34 5.52 6.30 -13.10
C THR A 34 5.75 7.15 -14.33
N ARG A 35 5.63 8.50 -14.23
CA ARG A 35 5.80 9.45 -15.33
C ARG A 35 5.00 9.07 -16.56
N LEU A 36 3.79 8.54 -16.35
CA LEU A 36 2.91 8.11 -17.44
C LEU A 36 2.41 9.34 -18.21
N THR A 37 3.10 9.64 -19.30
CA THR A 37 2.80 10.71 -20.25
C THR A 37 2.27 10.10 -21.54
N GLU A 38 1.73 10.93 -22.44
CA GLU A 38 1.30 10.52 -23.78
C GLU A 38 2.44 9.79 -24.54
N ARG A 39 3.66 10.31 -24.49
CA ARG A 39 4.82 9.68 -25.12
C ARG A 39 5.13 8.32 -24.49
N LYS A 40 5.07 8.20 -23.15
CA LYS A 40 5.35 6.93 -22.45
C LYS A 40 4.23 5.92 -22.71
N ARG A 41 2.97 6.36 -22.78
CA ARG A 41 1.83 5.53 -23.17
C ARG A 41 2.07 4.84 -24.51
N GLN A 42 2.46 5.62 -25.53
CA GLN A 42 2.74 5.08 -26.86
C GLN A 42 3.89 4.09 -26.85
N TRP A 43 4.97 4.39 -26.13
CA TRP A 43 6.13 3.49 -25.99
C TRP A 43 5.76 2.18 -25.30
N LEU A 44 4.85 2.21 -24.31
CA LEU A 44 4.36 1.05 -23.58
C LEU A 44 3.19 0.33 -24.28
N ASN A 45 2.74 0.81 -25.45
CA ASN A 45 1.58 0.31 -26.20
C ASN A 45 0.28 0.27 -25.36
N ILE A 46 0.08 1.26 -24.49
CA ILE A 46 -1.15 1.39 -23.71
C ILE A 46 -2.21 2.03 -24.62
N SER A 47 -3.40 1.45 -24.69
CA SER A 47 -4.50 1.97 -25.53
C SER A 47 -4.95 3.37 -25.10
N ASP A 48 -5.52 4.14 -26.03
CA ASP A 48 -6.09 5.48 -25.75
C ASP A 48 -7.16 5.39 -24.65
N GLU A 49 -7.99 4.36 -24.70
CA GLU A 49 -9.04 4.16 -23.72
C GLU A 49 -8.47 3.88 -22.31
N ALA A 50 -7.51 2.98 -22.16
CA ALA A 50 -6.89 2.69 -20.88
C ALA A 50 -6.18 3.92 -20.31
N PHE A 51 -5.51 4.69 -21.18
CA PHE A 51 -4.88 5.93 -20.76
C PHE A 51 -5.90 6.99 -20.30
N ALA A 52 -7.01 7.15 -21.01
CA ALA A 52 -8.09 8.07 -20.64
C ALA A 52 -8.76 7.68 -19.29
N ARG A 53 -8.74 6.40 -18.93
CA ARG A 53 -9.24 5.87 -17.65
C ARG A 53 -8.20 5.87 -16.53
N THR A 54 -7.02 6.48 -16.77
CA THR A 54 -5.92 6.52 -15.81
C THR A 54 -5.85 7.87 -15.11
N THR A 55 -5.82 7.84 -13.79
CA THR A 55 -5.59 9.01 -12.95
C THR A 55 -4.19 8.93 -12.34
N VAL A 56 -3.39 9.98 -12.51
CA VAL A 56 -2.06 10.10 -11.91
C VAL A 56 -2.17 10.79 -10.55
N LEU A 57 -1.81 10.09 -9.49
CA LEU A 57 -1.88 10.58 -8.12
C LEU A 57 -0.51 11.09 -7.65
N ARG A 58 -0.52 12.29 -7.06
CA ARG A 58 0.67 12.87 -6.44
C ARG A 58 0.77 12.42 -4.98
N PRO A 59 1.98 12.35 -4.43
CA PRO A 59 2.13 12.19 -2.98
C PRO A 59 1.33 13.26 -2.21
N ASP A 60 0.75 12.83 -1.10
CA ASP A 60 -0.06 13.66 -0.18
C ASP A 60 -1.34 14.28 -0.84
N SER A 61 -1.82 13.72 -1.95
CA SER A 61 -3.07 14.13 -2.60
C SER A 61 -4.27 13.33 -2.11
N ILE A 62 -5.45 13.95 -2.23
CA ILE A 62 -6.74 13.33 -1.96
C ILE A 62 -7.57 13.40 -3.24
N LEU A 63 -8.17 12.29 -3.63
CA LEU A 63 -9.13 12.23 -4.72
C LEU A 63 -10.45 11.67 -4.17
N LEU A 64 -11.50 12.44 -4.31
CA LEU A 64 -12.87 12.00 -4.08
C LEU A 64 -13.52 11.73 -5.44
N THR A 65 -14.09 10.57 -5.61
CA THR A 65 -14.72 10.14 -6.86
C THR A 65 -15.83 9.15 -6.58
N ASP A 66 -16.58 8.81 -7.59
CA ASP A 66 -17.62 7.79 -7.56
C ASP A 66 -17.17 6.56 -8.36
N VAL A 67 -17.56 5.38 -7.92
CA VAL A 67 -17.40 4.13 -8.65
C VAL A 67 -18.67 3.29 -8.49
N ALA A 68 -19.37 3.07 -9.59
CA ALA A 68 -20.62 2.31 -9.63
C ALA A 68 -21.73 2.86 -8.68
N GLY A 69 -21.74 4.17 -8.46
CA GLY A 69 -22.70 4.86 -7.58
C GLY A 69 -22.27 4.90 -6.10
N GLU A 70 -21.07 4.39 -5.78
CA GLU A 70 -20.52 4.40 -4.43
C GLU A 70 -19.39 5.41 -4.30
N ASP A 71 -19.41 6.19 -3.23
CA ASP A 71 -18.37 7.18 -2.93
C ASP A 71 -17.04 6.50 -2.61
N LEU A 72 -16.01 6.86 -3.35
CA LEU A 72 -14.63 6.42 -3.15
C LEU A 72 -13.73 7.60 -2.74
N SER A 73 -13.09 7.50 -1.59
CA SER A 73 -11.97 8.36 -1.20
C SER A 73 -10.65 7.63 -1.42
N ILE A 74 -9.70 8.28 -2.08
CA ILE A 74 -8.34 7.79 -2.30
C ILE A 74 -7.38 8.82 -1.73
N ARG A 75 -6.64 8.46 -0.69
CA ARG A 75 -5.57 9.28 -0.12
C ARG A 75 -4.23 8.66 -0.47
N ALA A 76 -3.42 9.40 -1.21
CA ALA A 76 -2.05 9.03 -1.52
C ALA A 76 -1.13 9.58 -0.43
N ILE A 77 -0.36 8.70 0.20
CA ILE A 77 0.61 9.05 1.25
C ILE A 77 2.00 8.86 0.65
N LYS A 78 2.89 9.85 0.83
CA LYS A 78 4.26 9.75 0.33
C LYS A 78 4.98 8.53 0.93
N SER A 79 5.54 7.67 0.07
CA SER A 79 6.36 6.54 0.49
C SER A 79 7.72 6.98 1.06
N THR A 80 8.34 6.11 1.84
CA THR A 80 9.73 6.23 2.33
C THR A 80 10.75 5.82 1.29
N ASP A 81 10.32 5.10 0.26
CA ASP A 81 11.07 4.88 -0.97
C ASP A 81 10.56 5.85 -2.04
N ILE A 82 10.07 5.38 -3.17
CA ILE A 82 9.43 6.22 -4.19
C ILE A 82 7.92 5.97 -4.26
N GLY A 83 7.19 6.92 -4.85
CA GLY A 83 5.76 6.78 -5.07
C GLY A 83 4.88 6.98 -3.86
N ASN A 84 3.81 6.21 -3.79
CA ASN A 84 2.74 6.36 -2.83
C ASN A 84 2.38 5.06 -2.13
N ALA A 85 1.99 5.16 -0.85
CA ALA A 85 1.01 4.27 -0.25
C ALA A 85 -0.39 4.84 -0.46
N TYR A 86 -1.43 4.00 -0.36
CA TYR A 86 -2.82 4.40 -0.57
C TYR A 86 -3.70 4.00 0.62
N LEU A 87 -4.49 4.95 1.12
CA LEU A 87 -5.64 4.66 1.97
C LEU A 87 -6.89 4.87 1.12
N LEU A 88 -7.70 3.83 1.01
CA LEU A 88 -8.96 3.80 0.26
C LEU A 88 -10.11 3.72 1.24
N ARG A 89 -11.17 4.51 1.04
CA ARG A 89 -12.44 4.33 1.74
C ARG A 89 -13.55 4.11 0.70
N ALA A 90 -14.25 3.01 0.83
CA ALA A 90 -15.45 2.68 0.06
C ALA A 90 -16.37 1.80 0.91
N GLU A 91 -17.68 1.90 0.71
CA GLU A 91 -18.69 1.06 1.38
C GLU A 91 -18.56 1.03 2.91
N GLY A 92 -18.16 2.16 3.51
CA GLY A 92 -17.98 2.27 4.96
C GLY A 92 -16.75 1.55 5.53
N LYS A 93 -15.88 1.01 4.67
CA LYS A 93 -14.64 0.30 5.05
C LYS A 93 -13.41 1.05 4.57
N MET A 94 -12.29 0.88 5.27
CA MET A 94 -11.00 1.40 4.86
C MET A 94 -10.03 0.28 4.52
N VAL A 95 -9.32 0.43 3.40
CA VAL A 95 -8.27 -0.49 2.94
C VAL A 95 -6.97 0.30 2.75
N TYR A 96 -5.87 -0.22 3.27
CA TYR A 96 -4.54 0.37 3.12
C TYR A 96 -3.64 -0.52 2.28
N HIS A 97 -2.97 0.09 1.30
CA HIS A 97 -1.91 -0.54 0.52
C HIS A 97 -0.61 0.24 0.70
N GLY A 98 0.35 -0.34 1.38
CA GLY A 98 1.62 0.31 1.72
C GLY A 98 2.51 0.59 0.51
N GLY A 99 2.39 -0.20 -0.59
CA GLY A 99 3.45 -0.19 -1.59
C GLY A 99 4.78 -0.48 -0.89
N ASP A 100 5.79 0.37 -1.14
CA ASP A 100 7.09 0.31 -0.47
C ASP A 100 7.23 1.33 0.66
N LEU A 101 6.10 1.79 1.21
CA LEU A 101 6.12 2.54 2.46
C LEU A 101 6.44 1.58 3.61
N ASN A 102 7.69 1.58 4.05
CA ASN A 102 8.19 0.73 5.12
C ASN A 102 9.28 1.45 5.92
N TRP A 103 9.57 0.93 7.12
CA TRP A 103 10.72 1.33 7.92
C TRP A 103 11.96 0.57 7.44
N TRP A 104 12.55 1.04 6.33
CA TRP A 104 13.71 0.42 5.69
C TRP A 104 14.98 0.61 6.54
N ASN A 105 15.06 -0.10 7.68
CA ASN A 105 16.18 -0.03 8.61
C ASN A 105 17.36 -0.89 8.13
N TRP A 106 17.96 -0.50 6.99
CA TRP A 106 19.16 -1.15 6.46
C TRP A 106 20.37 -0.79 7.31
N GLU A 107 20.76 -1.64 8.27
CA GLU A 107 21.90 -1.37 9.18
C GLU A 107 23.22 -1.19 8.43
N SER A 108 23.38 -1.83 7.25
CA SER A 108 24.53 -1.68 6.37
C SER A 108 24.73 -0.26 5.85
N GLU A 109 23.65 0.54 5.75
CA GLU A 109 23.69 1.94 5.30
C GLU A 109 24.12 2.91 6.40
N GLY A 110 24.27 2.44 7.62
CA GLY A 110 24.78 3.18 8.77
C GLY A 110 23.72 4.02 9.51
N LYS A 111 24.11 4.49 10.69
CA LYS A 111 23.21 5.15 11.66
C LYS A 111 22.48 6.37 11.12
N ALA A 112 23.15 7.18 10.29
CA ALA A 112 22.54 8.40 9.74
C ALA A 112 21.37 8.07 8.82
N TYR A 113 21.52 7.04 7.98
CA TYR A 113 20.46 6.54 7.12
C TYR A 113 19.30 5.98 7.95
N CYS A 114 19.58 5.09 8.90
CA CYS A 114 18.56 4.48 9.75
C CYS A 114 17.75 5.54 10.54
N ASN A 115 18.42 6.55 11.10
CA ASN A 115 17.75 7.64 11.81
C ASN A 115 16.84 8.46 10.87
N ASN A 116 17.31 8.77 9.66
CA ASN A 116 16.52 9.50 8.68
C ASN A 116 15.29 8.68 8.24
N MET A 117 15.47 7.38 7.99
CA MET A 117 14.39 6.47 7.64
C MET A 117 13.34 6.37 8.76
N THR A 118 13.79 6.28 10.03
CA THR A 118 12.91 6.32 11.19
C THR A 118 12.00 7.56 11.18
N VAL A 119 12.59 8.74 11.03
CA VAL A 119 11.83 10.01 11.00
C VAL A 119 10.80 10.02 9.86
N HIS A 120 11.21 9.61 8.67
CA HIS A 120 10.32 9.62 7.50
C HIS A 120 9.18 8.61 7.63
N TYR A 121 9.47 7.38 8.09
CA TYR A 121 8.46 6.37 8.27
C TYR A 121 7.46 6.74 9.35
N HIS A 122 7.93 7.22 10.51
CA HIS A 122 7.07 7.68 11.60
C HIS A 122 6.13 8.80 11.12
N ALA A 123 6.66 9.81 10.43
CA ALA A 123 5.85 10.89 9.90
C ALA A 123 4.79 10.41 8.88
N ALA A 124 5.12 9.41 8.05
CA ALA A 124 4.17 8.85 7.10
C ALA A 124 3.04 8.07 7.81
N ILE A 125 3.35 7.28 8.84
CA ILE A 125 2.33 6.55 9.61
C ILE A 125 1.47 7.51 10.45
N GLU A 126 2.03 8.59 11.00
CA GLU A 126 1.24 9.64 11.67
C GLU A 126 0.25 10.31 10.71
N LYS A 127 0.66 10.57 9.46
CA LYS A 127 -0.26 11.03 8.39
C LYS A 127 -1.35 10.02 8.10
N LEU A 128 -1.01 8.72 7.98
CA LEU A 128 -1.97 7.64 7.79
C LEU A 128 -2.98 7.62 8.94
N ALA A 129 -2.51 7.63 10.19
CA ALA A 129 -3.36 7.64 11.38
C ALA A 129 -4.30 8.85 11.40
N SER A 130 -3.82 10.02 11.00
CA SER A 130 -4.65 11.23 10.88
C SER A 130 -5.68 11.09 9.76
N ALA A 131 -5.30 10.51 8.62
CA ALA A 131 -6.19 10.25 7.50
C ALA A 131 -7.32 9.29 7.89
N VAL A 132 -6.99 8.19 8.60
CA VAL A 132 -7.98 7.23 9.11
C VAL A 132 -9.00 7.91 10.05
N ARG A 133 -8.53 8.72 11.00
CA ARG A 133 -9.42 9.47 11.91
C ARG A 133 -10.30 10.46 11.16
N ASN A 134 -9.78 11.18 10.18
CA ASN A 134 -10.55 12.13 9.38
C ASN A 134 -11.62 11.43 8.56
N GLU A 135 -11.27 10.35 7.82
CA GLU A 135 -12.26 9.56 7.08
C GLU A 135 -13.34 8.99 7.99
N ALA A 136 -12.96 8.51 9.18
CA ALA A 136 -13.91 7.99 10.16
C ALA A 136 -14.89 9.08 10.65
N THR A 137 -14.37 10.26 10.99
CA THR A 137 -15.17 11.39 11.48
C THR A 137 -16.11 11.92 10.38
N ASP A 138 -15.57 12.16 9.19
CA ASP A 138 -16.30 12.76 8.07
C ASP A 138 -17.43 11.85 7.55
N ASN A 139 -17.29 10.53 7.71
CA ASN A 139 -18.23 9.53 7.19
C ASN A 139 -18.98 8.76 8.31
N ASN A 140 -18.77 9.09 9.58
CA ASN A 140 -19.38 8.43 10.74
C ASN A 140 -19.20 6.90 10.74
N ILE A 141 -17.96 6.46 10.52
CA ILE A 141 -17.53 5.04 10.54
C ILE A 141 -16.46 4.82 11.61
N ALA A 142 -16.12 3.56 11.89
CA ALA A 142 -15.06 3.23 12.84
C ALA A 142 -13.67 3.73 12.35
N PRO A 143 -12.82 4.28 13.25
CA PRO A 143 -11.47 4.77 12.91
C PRO A 143 -10.47 3.61 12.81
N GLU A 144 -10.73 2.66 11.91
CA GLU A 144 -9.94 1.45 11.74
C GLU A 144 -9.80 1.07 10.26
N ILE A 145 -8.72 0.37 9.96
CA ILE A 145 -8.45 -0.21 8.64
C ILE A 145 -8.93 -1.66 8.64
N THR A 146 -9.84 -2.01 7.73
CA THR A 146 -10.35 -3.37 7.59
C THR A 146 -9.27 -4.32 7.07
N ALA A 147 -8.52 -3.90 6.05
CA ALA A 147 -7.43 -4.69 5.48
C ALA A 147 -6.23 -3.80 5.14
N ALA A 148 -5.05 -4.18 5.59
CA ALA A 148 -3.80 -3.51 5.29
C ALA A 148 -2.82 -4.46 4.59
N MET A 149 -2.32 -4.09 3.43
CA MET A 149 -1.19 -4.72 2.76
C MET A 149 0.07 -3.93 3.14
N ALA A 150 0.96 -4.52 3.95
CA ALA A 150 2.15 -3.86 4.50
C ALA A 150 3.42 -4.70 4.28
N PRO A 151 4.57 -4.09 3.97
CA PRO A 151 5.81 -4.82 3.78
C PRO A 151 6.29 -5.53 5.07
N LEU A 152 6.72 -6.79 4.89
CA LEU A 152 7.44 -7.60 5.88
C LEU A 152 8.64 -8.22 5.15
N ASP A 153 9.75 -7.49 5.09
CA ASP A 153 10.87 -7.85 4.22
C ASP A 153 11.97 -8.59 4.98
N PRO A 154 12.16 -9.90 4.73
CA PRO A 154 13.18 -10.69 5.42
C PRO A 154 14.61 -10.27 5.13
N ARG A 155 14.86 -9.43 4.12
CA ARG A 155 16.19 -8.91 3.78
C ARG A 155 16.71 -7.91 4.82
N LEU A 156 15.80 -7.28 5.57
CA LEU A 156 16.17 -6.36 6.68
C LEU A 156 16.83 -7.08 7.85
N GLY A 157 16.64 -8.40 7.92
CA GLY A 157 17.18 -9.22 9.01
C GLY A 157 16.28 -9.29 10.23
N GLU A 158 16.58 -10.27 11.08
CA GLU A 158 15.85 -10.52 12.31
C GLU A 158 15.88 -9.30 13.23
N GLY A 159 14.71 -8.88 13.74
CA GLY A 159 14.54 -7.70 14.57
C GLY A 159 14.31 -6.39 13.80
N SER A 160 14.65 -6.31 12.51
CA SER A 160 14.37 -5.13 11.68
C SER A 160 13.23 -5.36 10.69
N GLU A 161 12.95 -6.63 10.33
CA GLU A 161 11.95 -7.00 9.34
C GLU A 161 10.51 -6.61 9.73
N GLY A 162 10.19 -6.61 11.05
CA GLY A 162 8.85 -6.32 11.60
C GLY A 162 8.59 -4.87 12.01
N LEU A 163 9.64 -4.04 12.14
CA LEU A 163 9.53 -2.67 12.69
C LEU A 163 8.43 -1.84 12.05
N GLY A 164 8.22 -1.99 10.73
CA GLY A 164 7.18 -1.26 10.00
C GLY A 164 5.78 -1.64 10.48
N ILE A 165 5.48 -2.93 10.56
CA ILE A 165 4.17 -3.43 11.00
C ILE A 165 3.95 -3.08 12.48
N GLU A 166 4.94 -3.27 13.34
CA GLU A 166 4.84 -2.91 14.77
C GLU A 166 4.47 -1.44 14.97
N TYR A 167 5.16 -0.54 14.25
CA TYR A 167 4.86 0.89 14.37
C TYR A 167 3.50 1.25 13.76
N LEU A 168 3.09 0.59 12.68
CA LEU A 168 1.76 0.75 12.10
C LEU A 168 0.69 0.37 13.13
N LEU A 169 0.77 -0.82 13.72
CA LEU A 169 -0.21 -1.33 14.70
C LEU A 169 -0.25 -0.51 16.00
N LYS A 170 0.87 0.08 16.38
CA LYS A 170 0.94 1.00 17.54
C LYS A 170 0.12 2.28 17.33
N ASN A 171 -0.05 2.75 16.09
CA ASN A 171 -0.62 4.04 15.77
C ASN A 171 -1.99 3.97 15.08
N VAL A 172 -2.32 2.83 14.49
CA VAL A 172 -3.55 2.63 13.70
C VAL A 172 -4.19 1.30 14.06
N THR A 173 -5.48 1.31 14.34
CA THR A 173 -6.25 0.07 14.50
C THR A 173 -6.41 -0.60 13.14
N VAL A 174 -6.01 -1.86 13.03
CA VAL A 174 -6.09 -2.67 11.81
C VAL A 174 -6.72 -4.01 12.15
N GLN A 175 -7.74 -4.43 11.38
CA GLN A 175 -8.39 -5.73 11.60
C GLN A 175 -7.58 -6.87 10.99
N HIS A 176 -7.05 -6.68 9.77
CA HIS A 176 -6.29 -7.72 9.06
C HIS A 176 -5.07 -7.11 8.36
N ILE A 177 -3.89 -7.68 8.59
CA ILE A 177 -2.66 -7.35 7.85
C ILE A 177 -2.32 -8.50 6.91
N PHE A 178 -2.12 -8.16 5.65
CA PHE A 178 -1.60 -9.03 4.60
C PHE A 178 -0.14 -8.64 4.34
N PRO A 179 0.84 -9.40 4.87
CA PRO A 179 2.24 -9.11 4.63
C PRO A 179 2.59 -9.16 3.15
N MET A 180 3.37 -8.19 2.70
CA MET A 180 3.93 -8.10 1.35
C MET A 180 5.46 -8.11 1.40
N HIS A 181 6.12 -8.13 0.24
CA HIS A 181 7.57 -8.00 0.12
C HIS A 181 8.38 -9.17 0.70
N MET A 182 7.77 -10.34 0.87
CA MET A 182 8.40 -11.51 1.50
C MET A 182 9.36 -12.26 0.58
N TRP A 183 9.40 -11.96 -0.73
CA TRP A 183 10.26 -12.62 -1.71
C TRP A 183 10.13 -14.15 -1.71
N LYS A 184 8.87 -14.66 -1.54
CA LYS A 184 8.54 -16.09 -1.37
C LYS A 184 9.14 -16.76 -0.12
N LYS A 185 9.71 -15.98 0.80
CA LYS A 185 10.19 -16.46 2.09
C LYS A 185 9.09 -16.33 3.14
N TYR A 186 8.01 -17.08 2.96
CA TYR A 186 6.80 -16.98 3.80
C TYR A 186 7.05 -17.29 5.27
N GLU A 187 8.13 -18.01 5.59
CA GLU A 187 8.55 -18.30 6.96
C GLU A 187 8.83 -17.03 7.79
N VAL A 188 9.05 -15.88 7.17
CA VAL A 188 9.16 -14.59 7.88
C VAL A 188 7.91 -14.26 8.67
N ILE A 189 6.73 -14.64 8.16
CA ILE A 189 5.45 -14.43 8.83
C ILE A 189 5.38 -15.25 10.11
N ASP A 190 5.82 -16.52 10.08
CA ASP A 190 5.83 -17.37 11.28
C ASP A 190 6.80 -16.86 12.35
N ARG A 191 7.96 -16.32 11.92
CA ARG A 191 8.90 -15.66 12.85
C ARG A 191 8.27 -14.41 13.48
N TYR A 192 7.65 -13.57 12.66
CA TYR A 192 6.98 -12.36 13.14
C TYR A 192 5.88 -12.71 14.17
N ILE A 193 4.99 -13.64 13.85
CA ILE A 193 3.91 -14.09 14.74
C ILE A 193 4.47 -14.70 16.04
N ALA A 194 5.59 -15.44 15.98
CA ALA A 194 6.23 -16.02 17.16
C ALA A 194 6.80 -14.94 18.10
N ALA A 195 7.32 -13.84 17.54
CA ALA A 195 7.80 -12.69 18.31
C ALA A 195 6.65 -11.80 18.85
N HIS A 196 5.49 -11.80 18.17
CA HIS A 196 4.34 -10.96 18.50
C HIS A 196 3.04 -11.80 18.62
N PRO A 197 2.95 -12.67 19.64
CA PRO A 197 1.84 -13.63 19.79
C PRO A 197 0.47 -12.97 19.93
N ASP A 198 0.40 -11.75 20.48
CA ASP A 198 -0.85 -10.98 20.63
C ASP A 198 -1.40 -10.48 19.29
N GLU A 199 -0.56 -10.39 18.27
CA GLU A 199 -0.95 -9.93 16.93
C GLU A 199 -1.33 -11.10 15.99
N LYS A 200 -1.22 -12.34 16.45
CA LYS A 200 -1.46 -13.56 15.65
C LYS A 200 -2.81 -13.56 14.92
N GLY A 201 -3.85 -13.00 15.54
CA GLY A 201 -5.21 -12.93 14.95
C GLY A 201 -5.35 -11.88 13.86
N ILE A 202 -4.40 -10.93 13.79
CA ILE A 202 -4.42 -9.80 12.86
C ILE A 202 -3.59 -10.13 11.60
N ILE A 203 -2.51 -10.88 11.75
CA ILE A 203 -1.56 -11.17 10.66
C ILE A 203 -2.04 -12.35 9.82
N ALA A 204 -2.30 -12.12 8.54
CA ALA A 204 -2.65 -13.17 7.60
C ALA A 204 -1.47 -14.11 7.35
N ARG A 205 -1.62 -15.40 7.67
CA ARG A 205 -0.59 -16.40 7.47
C ARG A 205 -0.58 -16.88 6.00
N ILE A 206 0.11 -16.12 5.16
CA ILE A 206 0.31 -16.46 3.75
C ILE A 206 1.39 -17.54 3.65
N THR A 207 1.10 -18.63 2.95
CA THR A 207 2.03 -19.77 2.77
C THR A 207 2.33 -20.07 1.31
N ARG A 208 1.61 -19.44 0.37
CA ARG A 208 1.76 -19.64 -1.07
C ARG A 208 1.15 -18.51 -1.87
N ASP A 209 1.62 -18.33 -3.09
CA ASP A 209 1.01 -17.43 -4.07
C ASP A 209 -0.45 -17.83 -4.35
N GLY A 210 -1.33 -16.85 -4.56
CA GLY A 210 -2.74 -17.07 -4.91
C GLY A 210 -3.61 -17.60 -3.76
N GLN A 211 -3.11 -17.59 -2.52
CA GLN A 211 -3.94 -17.94 -1.37
C GLN A 211 -5.05 -16.90 -1.16
N GLN A 212 -6.26 -17.38 -0.86
CA GLN A 212 -7.44 -16.54 -0.63
C GLN A 212 -7.78 -16.51 0.86
N PHE A 213 -8.30 -15.37 1.31
CA PHE A 213 -8.78 -15.14 2.67
C PHE A 213 -10.16 -14.51 2.62
N GLU A 214 -11.05 -14.94 3.50
CA GLU A 214 -12.33 -14.28 3.77
C GLU A 214 -12.17 -13.36 4.98
N ILE A 215 -12.62 -12.07 4.87
CA ILE A 215 -12.49 -11.04 5.88
C ILE A 215 -13.80 -10.27 6.11
#